data_b22abf7e84155dcd51e657ea1f4b4a17
#
_entry.id   b22abf7e84155dcd51e657ea1f4b4a17
#
_cell.length_a   1.000
_cell.length_b   1.000
_cell.length_c   1.000
_cell.angle_alpha   90.00
_cell.angle_beta   90.00
_cell.angle_gamma   90.00
#
_symmetry.space_group_name_H-M   'P 1'
#
loop_
_entity.id
_entity.type
_entity.pdbx_description
1 polymer ?
#
loop_
_entity_poly.entity_id
_entity_poly.type
_entity_poly.pdbx_seq_one_letter_code
_entity_poly.pdbx_strand_id
1 'polypeptide(L)'
;MARPREFDTDAAVDGAIAVFREHGFEGTSAQMLVDAMRIGRQSLYAAFGDKWQLYCSAARRYGMGECAKHFDALRSGARAIDGICAMLRRVVKTADQPCLGVSSIYEFGAARPDLKEINALLARSLRGAIAARVRDAQREGDVATSLDPKAIAEFLIANIAGIRVAGRGGADRATLTGLADMALRALR
;
A
#
# COMPACT_ATOMS: atom_id res chain seq x y z
N MET A 1 -14.65 -35.93 2.53
CA MET A 1 -13.58 -35.43 1.68
C MET A 1 -14.00 -34.05 1.17
N ALA A 2 -13.24 -32.99 1.45
CA ALA A 2 -13.51 -31.68 0.91
C ALA A 2 -13.28 -31.69 -0.61
N ARG A 3 -14.27 -31.25 -1.40
CA ARG A 3 -14.17 -31.11 -2.86
C ARG A 3 -12.99 -30.17 -3.16
N PRO A 4 -12.07 -30.49 -4.09
CA PRO A 4 -10.98 -29.60 -4.44
C PRO A 4 -11.56 -28.22 -4.86
N ARG A 5 -10.92 -27.11 -4.45
CA ARG A 5 -11.32 -25.78 -4.89
C ARG A 5 -11.16 -25.70 -6.41
N GLU A 6 -12.26 -25.49 -7.11
CA GLU A 6 -12.34 -25.49 -8.58
C GLU A 6 -11.79 -24.20 -9.22
N PHE A 7 -11.16 -23.28 -8.41
CA PHE A 7 -10.68 -21.98 -8.91
C PHE A 7 -9.37 -21.56 -8.22
N ASP A 8 -8.59 -20.75 -8.90
CA ASP A 8 -7.38 -20.10 -8.36
C ASP A 8 -7.79 -19.01 -7.35
N THR A 9 -7.54 -19.29 -6.08
CA THR A 9 -7.88 -18.40 -4.96
C THR A 9 -7.14 -17.07 -5.05
N ASP A 10 -5.90 -17.08 -5.51
CA ASP A 10 -5.07 -15.87 -5.63
C ASP A 10 -5.58 -14.95 -6.73
N ALA A 11 -5.90 -15.51 -7.90
CA ALA A 11 -6.51 -14.77 -8.99
C ALA A 11 -7.89 -14.21 -8.61
N ALA A 12 -8.68 -14.98 -7.85
CA ALA A 12 -9.97 -14.52 -7.34
C ALA A 12 -9.82 -13.32 -6.38
N VAL A 13 -8.87 -13.38 -5.43
CA VAL A 13 -8.59 -12.26 -4.53
C VAL A 13 -8.09 -11.03 -5.29
N ASP A 14 -7.28 -11.20 -6.36
CA ASP A 14 -6.84 -10.09 -7.21
C ASP A 14 -8.03 -9.41 -7.91
N GLY A 15 -9.03 -10.17 -8.34
CA GLY A 15 -10.31 -9.63 -8.83
C GLY A 15 -11.05 -8.81 -7.76
N ALA A 16 -11.14 -9.33 -6.54
CA ALA A 16 -11.75 -8.60 -5.42
C ALA A 16 -11.00 -7.32 -5.07
N ILE A 17 -9.66 -7.32 -5.11
CA ILE A 17 -8.83 -6.12 -4.89
C ILE A 17 -9.19 -5.01 -5.87
N ALA A 18 -9.38 -5.32 -7.15
CA ALA A 18 -9.75 -4.33 -8.16
C ALA A 18 -11.08 -3.65 -7.83
N VAL A 19 -12.08 -4.43 -7.43
CA VAL A 19 -13.41 -3.91 -7.05
C VAL A 19 -13.34 -3.05 -5.79
N PHE A 20 -12.71 -3.55 -4.72
CA PHE A 20 -12.59 -2.80 -3.47
C PHE A 20 -11.77 -1.52 -3.59
N ARG A 21 -10.76 -1.50 -4.45
CA ARG A 21 -9.98 -0.28 -4.72
C ARG A 21 -10.82 0.82 -5.34
N GLU A 22 -11.70 0.46 -6.26
CA GLU A 22 -12.51 1.45 -7.00
C GLU A 22 -13.73 1.89 -6.22
N HIS A 23 -14.41 0.98 -5.52
CA HIS A 23 -15.72 1.23 -4.92
C HIS A 23 -15.73 1.31 -3.39
N GLY A 24 -14.61 1.01 -2.72
CA GLY A 24 -14.55 0.85 -1.26
C GLY A 24 -15.30 -0.39 -0.78
N PHE A 25 -15.38 -0.58 0.52
CA PHE A 25 -16.12 -1.71 1.11
C PHE A 25 -17.62 -1.53 0.96
N GLU A 26 -18.15 -0.37 1.40
CA GLU A 26 -19.60 -0.13 1.38
C GLU A 26 -20.15 -0.09 -0.06
N GLY A 27 -19.44 0.53 -1.00
CA GLY A 27 -19.85 0.62 -2.40
C GLY A 27 -19.73 -0.69 -3.20
N THR A 28 -19.16 -1.74 -2.59
CA THR A 28 -18.96 -3.03 -3.27
C THR A 28 -20.12 -3.98 -2.99
N SER A 29 -20.82 -4.41 -4.04
CA SER A 29 -21.88 -5.43 -3.96
C SER A 29 -21.31 -6.85 -4.11
N ALA A 30 -22.07 -7.85 -3.64
CA ALA A 30 -21.72 -9.26 -3.86
C ALA A 30 -21.69 -9.65 -5.34
N GLN A 31 -22.52 -9.02 -6.16
CA GLN A 31 -22.54 -9.28 -7.61
C GLN A 31 -21.26 -8.79 -8.28
N MET A 32 -20.80 -7.57 -7.95
CA MET A 32 -19.53 -7.04 -8.45
C MET A 32 -18.33 -7.94 -8.12
N LEU A 33 -18.33 -8.51 -6.92
CA LEU A 33 -17.28 -9.46 -6.50
C LEU A 33 -17.36 -10.76 -7.30
N VAL A 34 -18.55 -11.36 -7.44
CA VAL A 34 -18.76 -12.58 -8.22
C VAL A 34 -18.27 -12.40 -9.66
N ASP A 35 -18.62 -11.28 -10.31
CA ASP A 35 -18.26 -10.99 -11.69
C ASP A 35 -16.73 -10.79 -11.83
N ALA A 36 -16.12 -10.01 -10.95
CA ALA A 36 -14.69 -9.73 -11.01
C ALA A 36 -13.80 -10.93 -10.61
N MET A 37 -14.25 -11.71 -9.64
CA MET A 37 -13.54 -12.91 -9.18
C MET A 37 -13.76 -14.12 -10.10
N ARG A 38 -14.75 -14.05 -11.00
CA ARG A 38 -15.15 -15.13 -11.93
C ARG A 38 -15.47 -16.45 -11.20
N ILE A 39 -16.12 -16.36 -10.04
CA ILE A 39 -16.57 -17.50 -9.25
C ILE A 39 -18.05 -17.34 -8.88
N GLY A 40 -18.74 -18.47 -8.65
CA GLY A 40 -20.12 -18.44 -8.20
C GLY A 40 -20.27 -17.87 -6.79
N ARG A 41 -21.43 -17.27 -6.49
CA ARG A 41 -21.75 -16.71 -5.17
C ARG A 41 -21.57 -17.72 -4.03
N GLN A 42 -21.97 -18.96 -4.24
CA GLN A 42 -21.80 -20.03 -3.25
C GLN A 42 -20.33 -20.34 -3.00
N SER A 43 -19.50 -20.39 -4.06
CA SER A 43 -18.05 -20.59 -3.97
C SER A 43 -17.35 -19.44 -3.25
N LEU A 44 -17.82 -18.21 -3.47
CA LEU A 44 -17.28 -17.02 -2.80
C LEU A 44 -17.45 -17.15 -1.27
N TYR A 45 -18.67 -17.38 -0.81
CA TYR A 45 -18.95 -17.49 0.64
C TYR A 45 -18.36 -18.74 1.26
N ALA A 46 -18.32 -19.86 0.53
CA ALA A 46 -17.68 -21.09 1.01
C ALA A 46 -16.16 -20.93 1.18
N ALA A 47 -15.51 -20.13 0.33
CA ALA A 47 -14.06 -19.93 0.36
C ALA A 47 -13.61 -18.85 1.34
N PHE A 48 -14.36 -17.75 1.43
CA PHE A 48 -13.95 -16.53 2.12
C PHE A 48 -14.81 -16.18 3.33
N GLY A 49 -15.89 -16.90 3.59
CA GLY A 49 -16.83 -16.66 4.69
C GLY A 49 -17.81 -15.54 4.35
N ASP A 50 -17.42 -14.29 4.59
CA ASP A 50 -18.25 -13.13 4.31
C ASP A 50 -17.49 -12.03 3.55
N LYS A 51 -18.18 -10.96 3.18
CA LYS A 51 -17.61 -9.81 2.47
C LYS A 51 -16.47 -9.16 3.26
N TRP A 52 -16.58 -9.14 4.60
CA TRP A 52 -15.55 -8.54 5.45
C TRP A 52 -14.26 -9.37 5.47
N GLN A 53 -14.37 -10.68 5.62
CA GLN A 53 -13.22 -11.58 5.60
C GLN A 53 -12.51 -11.55 4.23
N LEU A 54 -13.27 -11.47 3.14
CA LEU A 54 -12.72 -11.27 1.80
C LEU A 54 -12.01 -9.91 1.70
N TYR A 55 -12.59 -8.84 2.26
CA TYR A 55 -11.95 -7.52 2.30
C TYR A 55 -10.62 -7.54 3.05
N CYS A 56 -10.56 -8.17 4.22
CA CYS A 56 -9.33 -8.33 4.98
C CYS A 56 -8.26 -9.13 4.21
N SER A 57 -8.68 -10.18 3.50
CA SER A 57 -7.81 -10.97 2.62
C SER A 57 -7.27 -10.13 1.46
N ALA A 58 -8.12 -9.32 0.84
CA ALA A 58 -7.77 -8.39 -0.23
C ALA A 58 -6.82 -7.29 0.28
N ALA A 59 -7.10 -6.68 1.44
CA ALA A 59 -6.26 -5.66 2.04
C ALA A 59 -4.85 -6.19 2.39
N ARG A 60 -4.78 -7.38 2.96
CA ARG A 60 -3.50 -8.06 3.25
C ARG A 60 -2.70 -8.31 1.99
N ARG A 61 -3.30 -8.96 0.97
CA ARG A 61 -2.62 -9.30 -0.28
C ARG A 61 -2.18 -8.05 -1.04
N TYR A 62 -3.05 -7.05 -1.17
CA TYR A 62 -2.71 -5.76 -1.78
C TYR A 62 -1.56 -5.07 -1.05
N GLY A 63 -1.64 -4.98 0.28
CA GLY A 63 -0.61 -4.34 1.10
C GLY A 63 0.74 -5.04 1.02
N MET A 64 0.77 -6.38 1.01
CA MET A 64 1.99 -7.16 0.79
C MET A 64 2.60 -6.87 -0.58
N GLY A 65 1.78 -6.82 -1.64
CA GLY A 65 2.24 -6.48 -2.99
C GLY A 65 2.79 -5.05 -3.09
N GLU A 66 2.16 -4.07 -2.43
CA GLU A 66 2.68 -2.71 -2.38
C GLU A 66 3.99 -2.61 -1.57
N CYS A 67 4.09 -3.30 -0.42
CA CYS A 67 5.34 -3.38 0.34
C CYS A 67 6.48 -3.98 -0.50
N ALA A 68 6.23 -5.07 -1.22
CA ALA A 68 7.23 -5.68 -2.10
C ALA A 68 7.76 -4.68 -3.15
N LYS A 69 6.86 -3.96 -3.82
CA LYS A 69 7.25 -2.91 -4.78
C LYS A 69 8.03 -1.76 -4.12
N HIS A 70 7.72 -1.40 -2.88
CA HIS A 70 8.50 -0.42 -2.13
C HIS A 70 9.88 -0.95 -1.78
N PHE A 71 10.00 -2.22 -1.37
CA PHE A 71 11.29 -2.85 -1.07
C PHE A 71 12.18 -2.94 -2.31
N ASP A 72 11.61 -3.28 -3.47
CA ASP A 72 12.34 -3.30 -4.73
C ASP A 72 12.87 -1.90 -5.10
N ALA A 73 12.05 -0.87 -4.95
CA ALA A 73 12.46 0.50 -5.17
C ALA A 73 13.57 0.93 -4.19
N LEU A 74 13.43 0.63 -2.89
CA LEU A 74 14.44 0.95 -1.88
C LEU A 74 15.78 0.28 -2.12
N ARG A 75 15.80 -0.90 -2.76
CA ARG A 75 17.02 -1.63 -3.14
C ARG A 75 17.63 -1.19 -4.46
N SER A 76 16.92 -0.39 -5.24
CA SER A 76 17.41 0.10 -6.53
C SER A 76 18.40 1.26 -6.39
N GLY A 77 19.26 1.44 -7.38
CA GLY A 77 20.27 2.49 -7.41
C GLY A 77 21.60 2.11 -6.74
N ALA A 78 22.64 2.87 -7.03
CA ALA A 78 23.98 2.62 -6.52
C ALA A 78 24.16 3.09 -5.05
N ARG A 79 23.45 4.16 -4.68
CA ARG A 79 23.47 4.76 -3.34
C ARG A 79 22.15 4.54 -2.63
N ALA A 80 22.17 4.62 -1.31
CA ALA A 80 20.99 4.44 -0.49
C ALA A 80 19.91 5.51 -0.76
N ILE A 81 20.32 6.74 -1.00
CA ILE A 81 19.41 7.84 -1.33
C ILE A 81 18.67 7.61 -2.66
N ASP A 82 19.32 6.96 -3.64
CA ASP A 82 18.68 6.66 -4.93
C ASP A 82 17.46 5.75 -4.74
N GLY A 83 17.57 4.77 -3.84
CA GLY A 83 16.45 3.88 -3.50
C GLY A 83 15.29 4.62 -2.83
N ILE A 84 15.57 5.55 -1.93
CA ILE A 84 14.54 6.41 -1.31
C ILE A 84 13.87 7.28 -2.37
N CYS A 85 14.65 7.89 -3.27
CA CYS A 85 14.14 8.66 -4.42
C CYS A 85 13.26 7.79 -5.33
N ALA A 86 13.71 6.57 -5.67
CA ALA A 86 12.97 5.64 -6.52
C ALA A 86 11.63 5.25 -5.90
N MET A 87 11.59 5.01 -4.59
CA MET A 87 10.37 4.72 -3.86
C MET A 87 9.35 5.87 -3.96
N LEU A 88 9.76 7.11 -3.73
CA LEU A 88 8.87 8.28 -3.83
C LEU A 88 8.42 8.52 -5.28
N ARG A 89 9.32 8.42 -6.26
CA ARG A 89 8.99 8.55 -7.69
C ARG A 89 7.97 7.50 -8.14
N ARG A 90 8.08 6.25 -7.65
CA ARG A 90 7.07 5.21 -7.90
C ARG A 90 5.69 5.64 -7.40
N VAL A 91 5.61 6.21 -6.19
CA VAL A 91 4.35 6.70 -5.62
C VAL A 91 3.77 7.82 -6.47
N VAL A 92 4.57 8.81 -6.86
CA VAL A 92 4.16 9.89 -7.77
C VAL A 92 3.60 9.34 -9.08
N LYS A 93 4.24 8.30 -9.65
CA LYS A 93 3.82 7.70 -10.93
C LYS A 93 2.42 7.10 -10.89
N THR A 94 1.97 6.62 -9.72
CA THR A 94 0.70 5.90 -9.53
C THR A 94 -0.22 6.58 -8.54
N ALA A 95 -0.02 7.87 -8.26
CA ALA A 95 -0.76 8.60 -7.22
C ALA A 95 -2.24 8.82 -7.57
N ASP A 96 -2.56 8.85 -8.86
CA ASP A 96 -3.92 8.95 -9.41
C ASP A 96 -4.74 7.66 -9.26
N GLN A 97 -4.05 6.53 -9.07
CA GLN A 97 -4.71 5.24 -8.94
C GLN A 97 -5.29 5.03 -7.52
N PRO A 98 -6.47 4.37 -7.41
CA PRO A 98 -7.02 4.03 -6.11
C PRO A 98 -6.06 3.20 -5.27
N CYS A 99 -5.90 3.54 -3.99
CA CYS A 99 -5.02 2.84 -3.05
C CYS A 99 -5.84 2.25 -1.90
N LEU A 100 -6.00 0.92 -1.89
CA LEU A 100 -6.77 0.23 -0.86
C LEU A 100 -6.21 0.47 0.56
N GLY A 101 -4.89 0.61 0.70
CA GLY A 101 -4.27 0.91 1.99
C GLY A 101 -4.67 2.28 2.55
N VAL A 102 -4.73 3.31 1.69
CA VAL A 102 -5.16 4.66 2.10
C VAL A 102 -6.67 4.72 2.30
N SER A 103 -7.46 4.18 1.37
CA SER A 103 -8.93 4.19 1.48
C SER A 103 -9.42 3.43 2.71
N SER A 104 -8.79 2.30 3.06
CA SER A 104 -9.15 1.53 4.26
C SER A 104 -8.99 2.33 5.56
N ILE A 105 -8.02 3.24 5.64
CA ILE A 105 -7.82 4.11 6.80
C ILE A 105 -8.94 5.14 6.89
N TYR A 106 -9.34 5.75 5.76
CA TYR A 106 -10.43 6.72 5.72
C TYR A 106 -11.79 6.09 6.04
N GLU A 107 -12.02 4.88 5.53
CA GLU A 107 -13.32 4.20 5.66
C GLU A 107 -13.50 3.60 7.07
N PHE A 108 -12.45 3.09 7.69
CA PHE A 108 -12.56 2.34 8.95
C PHE A 108 -11.75 2.91 10.11
N GLY A 109 -10.70 3.66 9.86
CA GLY A 109 -9.81 4.18 10.91
C GLY A 109 -9.31 3.06 11.82
N ALA A 110 -9.56 3.20 13.13
CA ALA A 110 -9.22 2.21 14.16
C ALA A 110 -10.41 1.33 14.59
N ALA A 111 -11.59 1.49 13.96
CA ALA A 111 -12.82 0.83 14.40
C ALA A 111 -12.85 -0.69 14.17
N ARG A 112 -11.98 -1.22 13.29
CA ARG A 112 -11.92 -2.64 12.93
C ARG A 112 -10.59 -3.24 13.37
N PRO A 113 -10.54 -3.99 14.49
CA PRO A 113 -9.29 -4.50 15.08
C PRO A 113 -8.48 -5.39 14.15
N ASP A 114 -9.12 -6.28 13.40
CA ASP A 114 -8.52 -7.19 12.43
C ASP A 114 -7.82 -6.45 11.28
N LEU A 115 -8.47 -5.44 10.69
CA LEU A 115 -7.89 -4.59 9.66
C LEU A 115 -6.75 -3.71 10.22
N LYS A 116 -6.93 -3.19 11.44
CA LYS A 116 -5.89 -2.43 12.15
C LYS A 116 -4.63 -3.27 12.35
N GLU A 117 -4.77 -4.54 12.71
CA GLU A 117 -3.64 -5.46 12.87
C GLU A 117 -2.91 -5.69 11.53
N ILE A 118 -3.65 -5.94 10.44
CA ILE A 118 -3.09 -6.08 9.09
C ILE A 118 -2.29 -4.83 8.72
N ASN A 119 -2.90 -3.65 8.85
CA ASN A 119 -2.26 -2.38 8.51
C ASN A 119 -1.03 -2.10 9.39
N ALA A 120 -1.08 -2.42 10.69
CA ALA A 120 0.04 -2.25 11.60
C ALA A 120 1.22 -3.16 11.27
N LEU A 121 0.97 -4.40 10.86
CA LEU A 121 2.02 -5.33 10.41
C LEU A 121 2.73 -4.82 9.16
N LEU A 122 1.96 -4.41 8.15
CA LEU A 122 2.49 -3.86 6.90
C LEU A 122 3.28 -2.57 7.14
N ALA A 123 2.76 -1.66 7.96
CA ALA A 123 3.43 -0.42 8.32
C ALA A 123 4.73 -0.68 9.07
N ARG A 124 4.77 -1.62 10.02
CA ARG A 124 6.02 -1.98 10.73
C ARG A 124 7.09 -2.48 9.76
N SER A 125 6.71 -3.34 8.81
CA SER A 125 7.63 -3.90 7.82
C SER A 125 8.23 -2.81 6.92
N LEU A 126 7.37 -1.94 6.38
CA LEU A 126 7.81 -0.83 5.52
C LEU A 126 8.67 0.17 6.29
N ARG A 127 8.26 0.55 7.51
CA ARG A 127 9.03 1.44 8.40
C ARG A 127 10.43 0.90 8.66
N GLY A 128 10.53 -0.39 8.97
CA GLY A 128 11.82 -1.05 9.22
C GLY A 128 12.75 -0.97 8.00
N ALA A 129 12.23 -1.24 6.81
CA ALA A 129 12.99 -1.17 5.56
C ALA A 129 13.43 0.27 5.23
N ILE A 130 12.54 1.25 5.36
CA ILE A 130 12.89 2.66 5.13
C ILE A 130 13.96 3.12 6.14
N ALA A 131 13.76 2.84 7.44
CA ALA A 131 14.73 3.24 8.47
C ALA A 131 16.11 2.60 8.27
N ALA A 132 16.17 1.36 7.78
CA ALA A 132 17.44 0.72 7.41
C ALA A 132 18.11 1.48 6.26
N ARG A 133 17.36 1.78 5.20
CA ARG A 133 17.90 2.49 4.04
C ARG A 133 18.33 3.93 4.36
N VAL A 134 17.61 4.59 5.28
CA VAL A 134 18.01 5.92 5.80
C VAL A 134 19.34 5.85 6.53
N ARG A 135 19.56 4.84 7.40
CA ARG A 135 20.88 4.65 8.06
C ARG A 135 22.01 4.44 7.05
N ASP A 136 21.74 3.72 5.96
CA ASP A 136 22.72 3.55 4.88
C ASP A 136 23.04 4.91 4.24
N ALA A 137 22.02 5.70 3.90
CA ALA A 137 22.17 7.02 3.31
C ALA A 137 22.88 8.03 4.25
N GLN A 138 22.69 7.89 5.58
CA GLN A 138 23.44 8.67 6.57
C GLN A 138 24.93 8.29 6.57
N ARG A 139 25.26 7.01 6.48
CA ARG A 139 26.66 6.56 6.36
C ARG A 139 27.33 7.00 5.05
N GLU A 140 26.54 7.13 4.00
CA GLU A 140 26.97 7.63 2.69
C GLU A 140 27.05 9.18 2.64
N GLY A 141 26.58 9.88 3.67
CA GLY A 141 26.61 11.34 3.77
C GLY A 141 25.49 12.06 3.00
N ASP A 142 24.46 11.35 2.53
CA ASP A 142 23.35 11.92 1.78
C ASP A 142 22.20 12.42 2.66
N VAL A 143 22.09 11.89 3.87
CA VAL A 143 21.07 12.23 4.86
C VAL A 143 21.73 12.72 6.13
N ALA A 144 21.19 13.78 6.74
CA ALA A 144 21.71 14.36 7.96
C ALA A 144 21.72 13.33 9.11
N THR A 145 22.88 13.16 9.76
CA THR A 145 23.06 12.22 10.88
C THR A 145 22.37 12.66 12.16
N SER A 146 21.97 13.94 12.25
CA SER A 146 21.19 14.50 13.37
C SER A 146 19.72 14.04 13.37
N LEU A 147 19.22 13.51 12.26
CA LEU A 147 17.83 13.08 12.12
C LEU A 147 17.68 11.61 12.55
N ASP A 148 16.66 11.30 13.36
CA ASP A 148 16.37 9.91 13.72
C ASP A 148 15.82 9.11 12.52
N PRO A 149 16.45 7.99 12.14
CA PRO A 149 15.99 7.17 11.01
C PRO A 149 14.55 6.65 11.15
N LYS A 150 14.08 6.42 12.37
CA LYS A 150 12.70 5.99 12.61
C LYS A 150 11.73 7.14 12.37
N ALA A 151 12.05 8.33 12.84
CA ALA A 151 11.23 9.54 12.59
C ALA A 151 11.17 9.86 11.09
N ILE A 152 12.30 9.75 10.37
CA ILE A 152 12.33 9.89 8.91
C ILE A 152 11.41 8.84 8.25
N ALA A 153 11.44 7.60 8.69
CA ALA A 153 10.59 6.56 8.11
C ALA A 153 9.09 6.87 8.29
N GLU A 154 8.68 7.34 9.47
CA GLU A 154 7.30 7.79 9.71
C GLU A 154 6.93 8.99 8.82
N PHE A 155 7.82 9.97 8.71
CA PHE A 155 7.64 11.13 7.86
C PHE A 155 7.46 10.74 6.39
N LEU A 156 8.29 9.84 5.87
CA LEU A 156 8.19 9.37 4.48
C LEU A 156 6.90 8.56 4.24
N ILE A 157 6.46 7.73 5.20
CA ILE A 157 5.19 7.00 5.11
C ILE A 157 4.01 7.97 5.06
N ALA A 158 4.01 9.02 5.90
CA ALA A 158 3.00 10.06 5.88
C ALA A 158 2.97 10.82 4.54
N ASN A 159 4.15 11.13 3.99
CA ASN A 159 4.26 11.75 2.66
C ASN A 159 3.75 10.85 1.54
N ILE A 160 4.02 9.54 1.57
CA ILE A 160 3.46 8.57 0.62
C ILE A 160 1.93 8.63 0.62
N ALA A 161 1.31 8.63 1.80
CA ALA A 161 -0.14 8.77 1.93
C ALA A 161 -0.64 10.12 1.40
N GLY A 162 0.02 11.22 1.77
CA GLY A 162 -0.29 12.57 1.30
C GLY A 162 -0.22 12.72 -0.21
N ILE A 163 0.83 12.20 -0.85
CA ILE A 163 0.99 12.20 -2.32
C ILE A 163 -0.15 11.42 -3.00
N ARG A 164 -0.55 10.25 -2.47
CA ARG A 164 -1.68 9.48 -3.00
C ARG A 164 -3.01 10.20 -2.85
N VAL A 165 -3.24 10.87 -1.72
CA VAL A 165 -4.44 11.67 -1.49
C VAL A 165 -4.48 12.85 -2.46
N ALA A 166 -3.38 13.58 -2.62
CA ALA A 166 -3.30 14.69 -3.56
C ALA A 166 -3.54 14.24 -5.01
N GLY A 167 -2.94 13.12 -5.43
CA GLY A 167 -3.13 12.56 -6.77
C GLY A 167 -4.58 12.15 -7.03
N ARG A 168 -5.24 11.49 -6.08
CA ARG A 168 -6.68 11.18 -6.18
C ARG A 168 -7.56 12.42 -6.16
N GLY A 169 -7.10 13.51 -5.53
CA GLY A 169 -7.74 14.83 -5.55
C GLY A 169 -7.52 15.62 -6.84
N GLY A 170 -6.79 15.06 -7.82
CA GLY A 170 -6.58 15.69 -9.13
C GLY A 170 -5.34 16.59 -9.20
N ALA A 171 -4.41 16.52 -8.23
CA ALA A 171 -3.15 17.25 -8.33
C ALA A 171 -2.36 16.80 -9.57
N ASP A 172 -1.78 17.78 -10.28
CA ASP A 172 -0.98 17.51 -11.45
C ASP A 172 0.39 16.89 -11.11
N ARG A 173 1.07 16.40 -12.15
CA ARG A 173 2.36 15.71 -11.99
C ARG A 173 3.44 16.61 -11.40
N ALA A 174 3.42 17.91 -11.69
CA ALA A 174 4.39 18.85 -11.18
C ALA A 174 4.23 19.04 -9.67
N THR A 175 2.99 19.19 -9.20
CA THR A 175 2.64 19.28 -7.78
C THR A 175 3.06 18.01 -7.04
N LEU A 176 2.73 16.82 -7.57
CA LEU A 176 3.08 15.54 -6.94
C LEU A 176 4.59 15.33 -6.86
N THR A 177 5.33 15.73 -7.90
CA THR A 177 6.80 15.68 -7.92
C THR A 177 7.37 16.66 -6.90
N GLY A 178 6.83 17.88 -6.82
CA GLY A 178 7.23 18.87 -5.82
C GLY A 178 7.07 18.39 -4.39
N LEU A 179 5.98 17.67 -4.06
CA LEU A 179 5.78 17.05 -2.75
C LEU A 179 6.87 16.02 -2.44
N ALA A 180 7.21 15.15 -3.39
CA ALA A 180 8.27 14.16 -3.24
C ALA A 180 9.65 14.82 -3.07
N ASP A 181 9.96 15.86 -3.86
CA ASP A 181 11.23 16.59 -3.80
C ASP A 181 11.37 17.34 -2.46
N MET A 182 10.29 17.93 -1.94
CA MET A 182 10.29 18.55 -0.62
C MET A 182 10.55 17.53 0.49
N ALA A 183 9.95 16.35 0.40
CA ALA A 183 10.22 15.27 1.34
C ALA A 183 11.70 14.86 1.33
N LEU A 184 12.34 14.79 0.16
CA LEU A 184 13.77 14.49 0.03
C LEU A 184 14.67 15.62 0.56
N ARG A 185 14.31 16.88 0.34
CA ARG A 185 15.05 18.03 0.88
C ARG A 185 15.05 18.08 2.40
N ALA A 186 13.94 17.65 3.03
CA ALA A 186 13.84 17.58 4.49
C ALA A 186 14.77 16.56 5.15
N LEU A 187 15.45 15.71 4.36
CA LEU A 187 16.41 14.72 4.88
C LEU A 187 17.86 15.24 4.98
N ARG A 188 18.12 16.46 4.54
CA ARG A 188 19.45 17.09 4.47
C ARG A 188 19.73 17.99 5.65
#